data_5c8571594b2ff3bbf3779b8ad99f8a0a
#
_entry.id   5c8571594b2ff3bbf3779b8ad99f8a0a
#
_cell.length_a   1.000
_cell.length_b   1.000
_cell.length_c   1.000
_cell.angle_alpha   90.00
_cell.angle_beta   90.00
_cell.angle_gamma   90.00
#
_symmetry.space_group_name_H-M   'P 1'
#
loop_
_entity.id
_entity.type
_entity.pdbx_description
1 polymer ?
#
loop_
_entity_poly.entity_id
_entity_poly.type
_entity_poly.pdbx_seq_one_letter_code
_entity_poly.pdbx_strand_id
1 'polypeptide(L)'
;LLAGSERAWAAGADIGDMATATRAEMESRDQFTQWNRIKSIKKPIVAAVSGFALGGGCELMMHCDVVICSETAKIGQPEINIGVMPGAGGTQRLARAVGKAVAMDIVLSGRFLSAQESLAYGLVSRVVPKEHWFNEAMNVAQSIAAKAPISLQHAKESVLNAEEQSLSEALGRERELFYMLFDTQDQ
;
A
#
# COMPACT_ATOMS: atom_id res chain seq x y z
N LEU A 1 -10.57 7.15 -2.86
CA LEU A 1 -10.25 7.03 -1.45
C LEU A 1 -10.69 5.67 -0.93
N LEU A 2 -9.81 4.98 -0.21
CA LEU A 2 -10.12 3.83 0.62
C LEU A 2 -10.03 4.23 2.09
N ALA A 3 -10.99 3.80 2.91
CA ALA A 3 -10.99 4.07 4.34
C ALA A 3 -11.51 2.86 5.12
N GLY A 4 -10.96 2.63 6.29
CA GLY A 4 -11.52 1.72 7.29
C GLY A 4 -12.39 2.48 8.31
N SER A 5 -12.39 1.99 9.54
CA SER A 5 -12.97 2.67 10.70
C SER A 5 -11.88 3.35 11.54
N GLU A 6 -12.27 4.13 12.55
CA GLU A 6 -11.33 4.67 13.54
C GLU A 6 -10.54 3.58 14.27
N ARG A 7 -11.17 2.42 14.48
CA ARG A 7 -10.59 1.30 15.24
C ARG A 7 -9.64 0.44 14.40
N ALA A 8 -9.97 0.26 13.14
CA ALA A 8 -9.16 -0.55 12.25
C ALA A 8 -9.34 -0.11 10.79
N TRP A 9 -8.23 -0.01 10.09
CA TRP A 9 -8.17 0.05 8.64
C TRP A 9 -8.56 -1.31 8.05
N ALA A 10 -7.74 -2.32 8.32
CA ALA A 10 -7.99 -3.71 8.01
C ALA A 10 -7.04 -4.58 8.84
N ALA A 11 -7.55 -5.66 9.42
CA ALA A 11 -6.78 -6.53 10.30
C ALA A 11 -6.23 -7.80 9.60
N GLY A 12 -6.38 -7.88 8.27
CA GLY A 12 -5.89 -9.00 7.47
C GLY A 12 -6.94 -10.06 7.17
N ALA A 13 -6.49 -11.25 6.79
CA ALA A 13 -7.34 -12.40 6.50
C ALA A 13 -7.94 -12.99 7.77
N ASP A 14 -9.06 -13.70 7.62
CA ASP A 14 -9.64 -14.44 8.73
C ASP A 14 -8.74 -15.64 9.10
N ILE A 15 -8.18 -15.60 10.32
CA ILE A 15 -7.29 -16.64 10.82
C ILE A 15 -8.05 -17.97 10.97
N GLY A 16 -9.35 -17.93 11.31
CA GLY A 16 -10.19 -19.11 11.44
C GLY A 16 -10.29 -19.90 10.13
N ASP A 17 -10.43 -19.19 9.01
CA ASP A 17 -10.51 -19.80 7.68
C ASP A 17 -9.19 -20.49 7.24
N MET A 18 -8.08 -20.10 7.83
CA MET A 18 -6.75 -20.62 7.52
C MET A 18 -6.28 -21.71 8.49
N ALA A 19 -6.83 -21.76 9.71
CA ALA A 19 -6.32 -22.56 10.82
C ALA A 19 -6.22 -24.07 10.52
N THR A 20 -7.10 -24.60 9.68
CA THR A 20 -7.14 -26.02 9.32
C THR A 20 -6.83 -26.26 7.83
N ALA A 21 -6.56 -25.21 7.07
CA ALA A 21 -6.37 -25.33 5.63
C ALA A 21 -5.04 -26.02 5.30
N THR A 22 -5.10 -26.97 4.40
CA THR A 22 -3.92 -27.61 3.80
C THR A 22 -3.31 -26.72 2.71
N ARG A 23 -2.06 -27.00 2.34
CA ARG A 23 -1.40 -26.34 1.20
C ARG A 23 -2.26 -26.43 -0.08
N ALA A 24 -2.78 -27.60 -0.42
CA ALA A 24 -3.57 -27.80 -1.62
C ALA A 24 -4.88 -26.97 -1.62
N GLU A 25 -5.52 -26.85 -0.47
CA GLU A 25 -6.71 -26.00 -0.32
C GLU A 25 -6.38 -24.53 -0.49
N MET A 26 -5.28 -24.05 0.10
CA MET A 26 -4.85 -22.65 -0.06
C MET A 26 -4.48 -22.33 -1.51
N GLU A 27 -3.77 -23.24 -2.20
CA GLU A 27 -3.44 -23.10 -3.61
C GLU A 27 -4.71 -23.08 -4.49
N SER A 28 -5.69 -23.91 -4.21
CA SER A 28 -6.96 -23.97 -4.97
C SER A 28 -7.83 -22.72 -4.78
N ARG A 29 -7.80 -22.10 -3.62
CA ARG A 29 -8.53 -20.82 -3.34
C ARG A 29 -7.97 -19.66 -4.14
N ASP A 30 -6.69 -19.69 -4.47
CA ASP A 30 -5.95 -18.67 -5.25
C ASP A 30 -6.33 -17.22 -4.90
N GLN A 31 -6.46 -16.96 -3.60
CA GLN A 31 -6.87 -15.63 -3.11
C GLN A 31 -5.92 -14.51 -3.58
N PHE A 32 -4.64 -14.84 -3.87
CA PHE A 32 -3.63 -13.86 -4.26
C PHE A 32 -3.80 -13.35 -5.70
N THR A 33 -4.42 -14.09 -6.61
CA THR A 33 -4.76 -13.60 -7.95
C THR A 33 -5.67 -12.36 -7.88
N GLN A 34 -6.55 -12.27 -6.87
CA GLN A 34 -7.40 -11.10 -6.69
C GLN A 34 -6.60 -9.83 -6.38
N TRP A 35 -5.46 -9.94 -5.73
CA TRP A 35 -4.57 -8.80 -5.44
C TRP A 35 -3.99 -8.18 -6.70
N ASN A 36 -3.80 -8.94 -7.77
CA ASN A 36 -3.35 -8.43 -9.06
C ASN A 36 -4.34 -7.43 -9.68
N ARG A 37 -5.63 -7.51 -9.31
CA ARG A 37 -6.65 -6.55 -9.76
C ARG A 37 -6.41 -5.15 -9.17
N ILE A 38 -5.84 -5.06 -7.97
CA ILE A 38 -5.49 -3.76 -7.36
C ILE A 38 -4.36 -3.09 -8.17
N LYS A 39 -3.36 -3.87 -8.60
CA LYS A 39 -2.27 -3.37 -9.46
C LYS A 39 -2.78 -2.82 -10.80
N SER A 40 -3.87 -3.34 -11.33
CA SER A 40 -4.43 -2.88 -12.61
C SER A 40 -5.22 -1.56 -12.52
N ILE A 41 -5.45 -1.03 -11.31
CA ILE A 41 -6.17 0.24 -11.10
C ILE A 41 -5.24 1.40 -11.48
N LYS A 42 -5.51 2.00 -12.63
CA LYS A 42 -4.72 3.14 -13.13
C LYS A 42 -4.95 4.44 -12.35
N LYS A 43 -6.13 4.63 -11.75
CA LYS A 43 -6.43 5.81 -10.95
C LYS A 43 -5.60 5.82 -9.66
N PRO A 44 -5.09 6.97 -9.20
CA PRO A 44 -4.46 7.08 -7.88
C PRO A 44 -5.40 6.62 -6.76
N ILE A 45 -4.85 5.89 -5.81
CA ILE A 45 -5.56 5.36 -4.63
C ILE A 45 -5.01 6.04 -3.39
N VAL A 46 -5.85 6.78 -2.69
CA VAL A 46 -5.51 7.39 -1.40
C VAL A 46 -6.08 6.53 -0.27
N ALA A 47 -5.26 6.16 0.70
CA ALA A 47 -5.69 5.43 1.90
C ALA A 47 -5.84 6.38 3.08
N ALA A 48 -6.97 6.28 3.77
CA ALA A 48 -7.20 6.90 5.07
C ALA A 48 -7.11 5.82 6.15
N VAL A 49 -6.00 5.80 6.89
CA VAL A 49 -5.66 4.72 7.82
C VAL A 49 -5.80 5.18 9.27
N SER A 50 -6.61 4.47 10.06
CA SER A 50 -6.69 4.66 11.51
C SER A 50 -6.76 3.31 12.21
N GLY A 51 -6.29 3.24 13.47
CA GLY A 51 -6.26 2.00 14.22
C GLY A 51 -5.35 0.94 13.57
N PHE A 52 -5.80 -0.29 13.50
CA PHE A 52 -4.97 -1.42 13.06
C PHE A 52 -4.92 -1.57 11.53
N ALA A 53 -3.70 -1.64 10.98
CA ALA A 53 -3.39 -2.02 9.60
C ALA A 53 -2.40 -3.20 9.65
N LEU A 54 -2.91 -4.42 9.77
CA LEU A 54 -2.10 -5.60 10.10
C LEU A 54 -2.21 -6.70 9.03
N GLY A 55 -1.11 -7.41 8.80
CA GLY A 55 -1.05 -8.51 7.86
C GLY A 55 -1.53 -8.10 6.47
N GLY A 56 -2.50 -8.84 5.91
CA GLY A 56 -3.14 -8.47 4.65
C GLY A 56 -3.67 -7.04 4.61
N GLY A 57 -4.09 -6.47 5.75
CA GLY A 57 -4.46 -5.06 5.85
C GLY A 57 -3.28 -4.10 5.65
N CYS A 58 -2.12 -4.42 6.17
CA CYS A 58 -0.88 -3.69 5.90
C CYS A 58 -0.46 -3.85 4.43
N GLU A 59 -0.62 -5.05 3.86
CA GLU A 59 -0.36 -5.31 2.45
C GLU A 59 -1.28 -4.48 1.54
N LEU A 60 -2.58 -4.41 1.86
CA LEU A 60 -3.54 -3.55 1.16
C LEU A 60 -3.15 -2.06 1.25
N MET A 61 -2.72 -1.61 2.43
CA MET A 61 -2.22 -0.25 2.61
C MET A 61 -1.04 0.05 1.69
N MET A 62 -0.08 -0.87 1.58
CA MET A 62 1.08 -0.74 0.70
C MET A 62 0.78 -0.81 -0.81
N HIS A 63 -0.44 -1.19 -1.20
CA HIS A 63 -0.91 -1.07 -2.58
C HIS A 63 -1.49 0.32 -2.89
N CYS A 64 -1.74 1.14 -1.88
CA CYS A 64 -2.22 2.50 -2.07
C CYS A 64 -1.08 3.44 -2.41
N ASP A 65 -1.37 4.45 -3.23
CA ASP A 65 -0.34 5.36 -3.76
C ASP A 65 0.00 6.49 -2.76
N VAL A 66 -0.97 6.91 -1.96
CA VAL A 66 -0.78 7.91 -0.90
C VAL A 66 -1.47 7.43 0.37
N VAL A 67 -0.74 7.40 1.47
CA VAL A 67 -1.25 6.90 2.76
C VAL A 67 -1.25 8.02 3.80
N ILE A 68 -2.45 8.36 4.27
CA ILE A 68 -2.65 9.32 5.37
C ILE A 68 -3.05 8.53 6.61
N CYS A 69 -2.22 8.62 7.65
CA CYS A 69 -2.43 7.91 8.90
C CYS A 69 -2.90 8.81 10.03
N SER A 70 -3.81 8.30 10.85
CA SER A 70 -4.02 8.78 12.22
C SER A 70 -2.76 8.52 13.05
N GLU A 71 -2.43 9.44 13.97
CA GLU A 71 -1.34 9.25 14.94
C GLU A 71 -1.49 7.99 15.81
N THR A 72 -2.72 7.46 15.92
CA THR A 72 -3.03 6.24 16.68
C THR A 72 -2.86 4.96 15.87
N ALA A 73 -2.53 5.03 14.59
CA ALA A 73 -2.40 3.86 13.74
C ALA A 73 -1.29 2.92 14.23
N LYS A 74 -1.56 1.61 14.10
CA LYS A 74 -0.63 0.51 14.36
C LYS A 74 -0.50 -0.32 13.09
N ILE A 75 0.70 -0.39 12.56
CA ILE A 75 0.98 -0.98 11.25
C ILE A 75 1.96 -2.13 11.44
N GLY A 76 1.73 -3.28 10.81
CA GLY A 76 2.66 -4.40 10.97
C GLY A 76 2.30 -5.65 10.18
N GLN A 77 3.24 -6.60 10.22
CA GLN A 77 3.15 -7.90 9.57
C GLN A 77 3.31 -9.00 10.63
N PRO A 78 2.26 -9.29 11.45
CA PRO A 78 2.38 -10.19 12.59
C PRO A 78 2.20 -11.68 12.26
N GLU A 79 2.18 -12.06 11.00
CA GLU A 79 1.88 -13.42 10.51
C GLU A 79 2.77 -14.48 11.13
N ILE A 80 4.00 -14.14 11.50
CA ILE A 80 4.93 -15.07 12.15
C ILE A 80 4.40 -15.60 13.48
N ASN A 81 3.57 -14.84 14.18
CA ASN A 81 2.97 -15.23 15.46
C ASN A 81 1.94 -16.36 15.31
N ILE A 82 1.47 -16.62 14.09
CA ILE A 82 0.53 -17.73 13.78
C ILE A 82 1.17 -18.77 12.86
N GLY A 83 2.51 -18.79 12.75
CA GLY A 83 3.25 -19.82 12.03
C GLY A 83 3.25 -19.68 10.51
N VAL A 84 2.89 -18.52 9.99
CA VAL A 84 2.96 -18.20 8.55
C VAL A 84 3.76 -16.93 8.30
N MET A 85 3.87 -16.50 7.06
CA MET A 85 4.53 -15.26 6.66
C MET A 85 3.57 -14.40 5.79
N PRO A 86 3.85 -13.11 5.59
CA PRO A 86 3.10 -12.29 4.66
C PRO A 86 3.06 -12.91 3.26
N GLY A 87 1.88 -12.98 2.65
CA GLY A 87 1.66 -13.70 1.38
C GLY A 87 1.17 -12.83 0.23
N ALA A 88 0.61 -11.63 0.50
CA ALA A 88 0.08 -10.73 -0.54
C ALA A 88 1.07 -9.62 -0.93
N GLY A 89 2.37 -9.87 -0.76
CA GLY A 89 3.46 -8.98 -1.15
C GLY A 89 4.11 -8.22 0.01
N GLY A 90 3.71 -8.49 1.26
CA GLY A 90 4.20 -7.79 2.45
C GLY A 90 5.71 -7.83 2.58
N THR A 91 6.34 -9.00 2.44
CA THR A 91 7.81 -9.12 2.53
C THR A 91 8.52 -8.32 1.44
N GLN A 92 7.95 -8.23 0.24
CA GLN A 92 8.56 -7.57 -0.90
C GLN A 92 8.38 -6.05 -0.86
N ARG A 93 7.14 -5.58 -0.64
CA ARG A 93 6.83 -4.15 -0.60
C ARG A 93 7.42 -3.48 0.62
N LEU A 94 7.31 -4.13 1.80
CA LEU A 94 7.88 -3.57 3.03
C LEU A 94 9.40 -3.39 2.90
N ALA A 95 10.11 -4.41 2.40
CA ALA A 95 11.56 -4.33 2.24
C ALA A 95 12.01 -3.22 1.27
N ARG A 96 11.21 -2.95 0.23
CA ARG A 96 11.46 -1.83 -0.70
C ARG A 96 11.17 -0.47 -0.07
N ALA A 97 10.10 -0.38 0.72
CA ALA A 97 9.70 0.88 1.35
C ALA A 97 10.62 1.30 2.51
N VAL A 98 10.95 0.37 3.41
CA VAL A 98 11.65 0.71 4.68
C VAL A 98 13.09 0.19 4.75
N GLY A 99 13.55 -0.51 3.72
CA GLY A 99 14.84 -1.18 3.69
C GLY A 99 14.90 -2.50 4.47
N LYS A 100 15.89 -3.33 4.14
CA LYS A 100 16.02 -4.70 4.66
C LYS A 100 16.02 -4.78 6.19
N ALA A 101 16.76 -3.91 6.86
CA ALA A 101 16.96 -4.01 8.31
C ALA A 101 15.64 -3.83 9.08
N VAL A 102 14.87 -2.80 8.74
CA VAL A 102 13.58 -2.51 9.36
C VAL A 102 12.53 -3.58 8.96
N ALA A 103 12.51 -3.99 7.70
CA ALA A 103 11.59 -5.04 7.25
C ALA A 103 11.82 -6.37 7.97
N MET A 104 13.08 -6.80 8.16
CA MET A 104 13.43 -8.01 8.92
C MET A 104 12.99 -7.91 10.38
N ASP A 105 13.22 -6.76 11.03
CA ASP A 105 12.77 -6.54 12.40
C ASP A 105 11.25 -6.71 12.53
N ILE A 106 10.48 -6.09 11.64
CA ILE A 106 9.01 -6.16 11.67
C ILE A 106 8.51 -7.58 11.38
N VAL A 107 8.99 -8.20 10.29
CA VAL A 107 8.46 -9.49 9.83
C VAL A 107 8.86 -10.63 10.75
N LEU A 108 10.10 -10.64 11.26
CA LEU A 108 10.59 -11.74 12.09
C LEU A 108 10.18 -11.62 13.56
N SER A 109 9.99 -10.40 14.08
CA SER A 109 9.51 -10.20 15.45
C SER A 109 7.98 -10.16 15.55
N GLY A 110 7.29 -9.87 14.46
CA GLY A 110 5.84 -9.63 14.45
C GLY A 110 5.42 -8.35 15.20
N ARG A 111 6.36 -7.44 15.49
CA ARG A 111 6.05 -6.18 16.18
C ARG A 111 5.28 -5.22 15.29
N PHE A 112 4.60 -4.28 15.90
CA PHE A 112 3.90 -3.20 15.20
C PHE A 112 4.75 -1.92 15.20
N LEU A 113 4.66 -1.19 14.10
CA LEU A 113 5.10 0.19 14.01
C LEU A 113 4.01 1.13 14.55
N SER A 114 4.44 2.18 15.22
CA SER A 114 3.61 3.37 15.41
C SER A 114 3.45 4.14 14.11
N ALA A 115 2.46 5.03 14.03
CA ALA A 115 2.29 5.93 12.91
C ALA A 115 3.56 6.78 12.65
N GLN A 116 4.21 7.26 13.72
CA GLN A 116 5.42 8.08 13.61
C GLN A 116 6.63 7.29 13.11
N GLU A 117 6.83 6.04 13.57
CA GLU A 117 7.87 5.15 13.00
C GLU A 117 7.60 4.91 11.52
N SER A 118 6.33 4.65 11.14
CA SER A 118 5.93 4.42 9.76
C SER A 118 6.21 5.63 8.86
N LEU A 119 6.01 6.84 9.37
CA LEU A 119 6.38 8.08 8.68
C LEU A 119 7.89 8.24 8.56
N ALA A 120 8.62 8.00 9.64
CA ALA A 120 10.08 8.13 9.66
C ALA A 120 10.76 7.15 8.70
N TYR A 121 10.19 5.97 8.50
CA TYR A 121 10.70 4.96 7.57
C TYR A 121 10.19 5.12 6.13
N GLY A 122 9.33 6.10 5.86
CA GLY A 122 8.78 6.33 4.52
C GLY A 122 7.66 5.37 4.10
N LEU A 123 7.08 4.62 5.06
CA LEU A 123 5.99 3.67 4.78
C LEU A 123 4.64 4.36 4.59
N VAL A 124 4.45 5.54 5.17
CA VAL A 124 3.24 6.35 5.03
C VAL A 124 3.60 7.79 4.64
N SER A 125 2.68 8.46 3.95
CA SER A 125 2.94 9.80 3.39
C SER A 125 2.77 10.92 4.41
N ARG A 126 1.81 10.78 5.34
CA ARG A 126 1.49 11.78 6.38
C ARG A 126 0.93 11.12 7.62
N VAL A 127 1.19 11.76 8.77
CA VAL A 127 0.54 11.44 10.04
C VAL A 127 -0.14 12.69 10.56
N VAL A 128 -1.40 12.56 10.97
CA VAL A 128 -2.23 13.65 11.46
C VAL A 128 -2.94 13.27 12.78
N PRO A 129 -3.43 14.23 13.58
CA PRO A 129 -4.25 13.96 14.75
C PRO A 129 -5.45 13.05 14.41
N LYS A 130 -5.86 12.26 15.40
CA LYS A 130 -6.91 11.24 15.22
C LYS A 130 -8.19 11.80 14.63
N GLU A 131 -8.61 12.99 15.01
CA GLU A 131 -9.85 13.62 14.56
C GLU A 131 -9.78 14.14 13.11
N HIS A 132 -8.59 14.21 12.49
CA HIS A 132 -8.39 14.80 11.17
C HIS A 132 -8.07 13.81 10.06
N TRP A 133 -7.77 12.55 10.41
CA TRP A 133 -7.24 11.54 9.46
C TRP A 133 -8.09 11.36 8.21
N PHE A 134 -9.41 11.28 8.35
CA PHE A 134 -10.32 11.06 7.23
C PHE A 134 -10.45 12.31 6.35
N ASN A 135 -10.65 13.48 7.00
CA ASN A 135 -10.79 14.74 6.28
C ASN A 135 -9.50 15.11 5.52
N GLU A 136 -8.34 14.90 6.13
CA GLU A 136 -7.06 15.14 5.44
C GLU A 136 -6.89 14.21 4.23
N ALA A 137 -7.20 12.93 4.36
CA ALA A 137 -7.16 11.98 3.23
C ALA A 137 -8.16 12.37 2.14
N MET A 138 -9.35 12.85 2.50
CA MET A 138 -10.34 13.35 1.55
C MET A 138 -9.83 14.59 0.81
N ASN A 139 -9.25 15.55 1.52
CA ASN A 139 -8.67 16.76 0.93
C ASN A 139 -7.56 16.41 -0.08
N VAL A 140 -6.68 15.47 0.29
CA VAL A 140 -5.63 14.98 -0.62
C VAL A 140 -6.24 14.30 -1.86
N ALA A 141 -7.23 13.44 -1.68
CA ALA A 141 -7.89 12.74 -2.78
C ALA A 141 -8.59 13.74 -3.74
N GLN A 142 -9.26 14.75 -3.20
CA GLN A 142 -9.92 15.80 -3.99
C GLN A 142 -8.89 16.66 -4.75
N SER A 143 -7.79 17.03 -4.10
CA SER A 143 -6.73 17.81 -4.74
C SER A 143 -6.07 17.05 -5.91
N ILE A 144 -5.91 15.74 -5.78
CA ILE A 144 -5.44 14.86 -6.85
C ILE A 144 -6.50 14.77 -7.95
N ALA A 145 -7.75 14.51 -7.59
CA ALA A 145 -8.84 14.34 -8.55
C ALA A 145 -9.10 15.59 -9.41
N ALA A 146 -8.69 16.76 -8.96
CA ALA A 146 -8.79 18.03 -9.71
C ALA A 146 -7.69 18.18 -10.79
N LYS A 147 -6.75 17.23 -10.93
CA LYS A 147 -5.68 17.28 -11.94
C LYS A 147 -6.08 16.50 -13.19
N ALA A 148 -5.36 16.74 -14.29
CA ALA A 148 -5.52 16.04 -15.55
C ALA A 148 -5.48 14.51 -15.38
N PRO A 149 -6.54 13.77 -15.71
CA PRO A 149 -6.67 12.35 -15.35
C PRO A 149 -5.65 11.46 -16.06
N ILE A 150 -5.29 11.76 -17.31
CA ILE A 150 -4.30 10.98 -18.06
C ILE A 150 -2.90 11.23 -17.48
N SER A 151 -2.57 12.47 -17.16
CA SER A 151 -1.29 12.82 -16.52
C SER A 151 -1.11 12.12 -15.19
N LEU A 152 -2.17 12.03 -14.38
CA LEU A 152 -2.13 11.28 -13.11
C LEU A 152 -1.86 9.78 -13.32
N GLN A 153 -2.49 9.16 -14.33
CA GLN A 153 -2.28 7.75 -14.62
C GLN A 153 -0.85 7.48 -15.09
N HIS A 154 -0.33 8.30 -15.97
CA HIS A 154 1.05 8.18 -16.48
C HIS A 154 2.07 8.44 -15.37
N ALA A 155 1.86 9.46 -14.52
CA ALA A 155 2.74 9.73 -13.39
C ALA A 155 2.76 8.55 -12.39
N LYS A 156 1.58 7.97 -12.06
CA LYS A 156 1.49 6.78 -11.23
C LYS A 156 2.25 5.60 -11.85
N GLU A 157 2.01 5.31 -13.13
CA GLU A 157 2.71 4.24 -13.85
C GLU A 157 4.23 4.44 -13.80
N SER A 158 4.70 5.65 -14.06
CA SER A 158 6.12 5.98 -14.08
C SER A 158 6.78 5.78 -12.72
N VAL A 159 6.14 6.22 -11.63
CA VAL A 159 6.66 6.02 -10.26
C VAL A 159 6.71 4.53 -9.89
N LEU A 160 5.66 3.75 -10.23
CA LEU A 160 5.62 2.31 -9.93
C LEU A 160 6.67 1.52 -10.72
N ASN A 161 7.02 1.96 -11.93
CA ASN A 161 8.08 1.33 -12.73
C ASN A 161 9.46 1.41 -12.05
N ALA A 162 9.71 2.40 -11.20
CA ALA A 162 10.95 2.50 -10.43
C ALA A 162 11.17 1.32 -9.46
N GLU A 163 10.11 0.62 -9.07
CA GLU A 163 10.21 -0.56 -8.19
C GLU A 163 10.48 -1.86 -8.94
N GLU A 164 10.19 -1.92 -10.25
CA GLU A 164 10.19 -3.17 -11.02
C GLU A 164 11.22 -3.19 -12.17
N GLN A 165 11.72 -2.03 -12.59
CA GLN A 165 12.60 -1.89 -13.76
C GLN A 165 13.99 -1.36 -13.40
N SER A 166 14.95 -1.57 -14.27
CA SER A 166 16.23 -0.86 -14.18
C SER A 166 16.02 0.65 -14.42
N LEU A 167 16.88 1.49 -13.85
CA LEU A 167 16.78 2.95 -14.05
C LEU A 167 16.76 3.33 -15.53
N SER A 168 17.56 2.67 -16.37
CA SER A 168 17.63 2.95 -17.81
C SER A 168 16.31 2.66 -18.54
N GLU A 169 15.67 1.54 -18.21
CA GLU A 169 14.38 1.14 -18.81
C GLU A 169 13.26 2.07 -18.30
N ALA A 170 13.24 2.35 -16.98
CA ALA A 170 12.24 3.24 -16.37
C ALA A 170 12.31 4.66 -16.95
N LEU A 171 13.52 5.23 -17.15
CA LEU A 171 13.70 6.53 -17.80
C LEU A 171 13.26 6.54 -19.27
N GLY A 172 13.46 5.44 -20.00
CA GLY A 172 12.93 5.30 -21.36
C GLY A 172 11.41 5.35 -21.37
N ARG A 173 10.77 4.57 -20.49
CA ARG A 173 9.31 4.53 -20.37
C ARG A 173 8.72 5.85 -19.87
N GLU A 174 9.34 6.50 -18.90
CA GLU A 174 8.93 7.83 -18.41
C GLU A 174 8.84 8.84 -19.55
N ARG A 175 9.86 8.85 -20.42
CA ARG A 175 9.91 9.76 -21.57
C ARG A 175 8.80 9.49 -22.58
N GLU A 176 8.49 8.22 -22.86
CA GLU A 176 7.37 7.85 -23.72
C GLU A 176 6.04 8.35 -23.13
N LEU A 177 5.78 8.07 -21.86
CA LEU A 177 4.58 8.51 -21.16
C LEU A 177 4.46 10.04 -21.15
N PHE A 178 5.56 10.75 -20.96
CA PHE A 178 5.58 12.22 -21.01
C PHE A 178 5.19 12.74 -22.40
N TYR A 179 5.75 12.19 -23.48
CA TYR A 179 5.40 12.63 -24.82
C TYR A 179 3.94 12.36 -25.21
N MET A 180 3.36 11.25 -24.75
CA MET A 180 1.95 10.93 -24.99
C MET A 180 0.99 11.98 -24.39
N LEU A 181 1.41 12.72 -23.38
CA LEU A 181 0.57 13.77 -22.77
C LEU A 181 0.31 14.95 -23.71
N PHE A 182 1.20 15.21 -24.67
CA PHE A 182 1.04 16.31 -25.63
C PHE A 182 -0.06 16.05 -26.68
N ASP A 183 -0.59 14.81 -26.75
CA ASP A 183 -1.74 14.47 -27.56
C ASP A 183 -3.07 14.60 -26.78
N THR A 184 -3.03 15.07 -25.54
CA THR A 184 -4.22 15.23 -24.68
C THR A 184 -4.75 16.67 -24.71
N GLN A 185 -6.07 16.83 -24.52
CA GLN A 185 -6.68 18.16 -24.42
C GLN A 185 -6.27 18.92 -23.16
N ASP A 186 -6.00 18.21 -22.06
CA ASP A 186 -5.61 18.81 -20.79
C ASP A 186 -4.25 19.52 -20.85
N GLN A 187 -3.33 19.04 -21.70
CA GLN A 187 -2.06 19.70 -21.95
C GLN A 187 -2.25 20.99 -22.77
#